data_34e128fe8ff419b006845b7b185ba51d
#
_entry.id   34e128fe8ff419b006845b7b185ba51d
#
_cell.length_a   1.000
_cell.length_b   1.000
_cell.length_c   1.000
_cell.angle_alpha   90.00
_cell.angle_beta   90.00
_cell.angle_gamma   90.00
#
_symmetry.space_group_name_H-M   'P 1'
#
loop_
_entity.id
_entity.type
_entity.pdbx_description
1 polymer ?
#
loop_
_entity_poly.entity_id
_entity_poly.type
_entity_poly.pdbx_seq_one_letter_code
_entity_poly.pdbx_strand_id
1 'polypeptide(L)'
;TGEPFLEGNIGFSERLREWQNGAADNDTELVLRIHEPLPDTPDWWGLEVSVRVLGGAPEPLIPSAIDAASYTTATRLWGRATDAYPALLDSIPSGYGEDRLLTTTQVTDFVTRGVDLVRAQGVVVMLPRAWVSAPVSVRLHVTPGEDEQAARSAVSGAKVGLDAIMDYQW
;
A
#
# COMPACT_ATOMS: atom_id res chain seq x y z
N THR A 1 21.52 -33.26 47.71
CA THR A 1 20.18 -32.91 47.19
C THR A 1 20.32 -31.74 46.27
N GLY A 2 20.54 -32.04 44.98
CA GLY A 2 20.59 -31.04 43.91
C GLY A 2 19.24 -31.01 43.24
N GLU A 3 18.52 -29.89 43.34
CA GLU A 3 17.31 -29.66 42.51
C GLU A 3 17.73 -29.38 41.08
N PRO A 4 17.02 -29.91 40.09
CA PRO A 4 17.37 -29.70 38.69
C PRO A 4 16.97 -28.30 38.24
N PHE A 5 17.95 -27.57 37.74
CA PHE A 5 17.88 -26.23 37.15
C PHE A 5 17.16 -26.25 35.76
N LEU A 6 16.01 -26.90 35.63
CA LEU A 6 15.37 -27.15 34.33
C LEU A 6 14.09 -26.33 34.02
N GLU A 7 13.57 -25.57 34.98
CA GLU A 7 12.34 -24.77 34.73
C GLU A 7 12.59 -23.37 34.16
N GLY A 8 13.87 -22.92 34.13
CA GLY A 8 14.19 -21.58 33.59
C GLY A 8 14.33 -21.47 32.07
N ASN A 9 14.40 -22.60 31.36
CA ASN A 9 14.91 -22.61 29.98
C ASN A 9 13.83 -22.51 28.90
N ILE A 10 12.58 -22.85 29.20
CA ILE A 10 11.47 -22.79 28.20
C ILE A 10 11.12 -21.35 27.92
N GLY A 11 10.94 -20.51 28.91
CA GLY A 11 10.62 -19.10 28.75
C GLY A 11 11.76 -18.28 28.13
N PHE A 12 13.03 -18.67 28.30
CA PHE A 12 14.16 -18.03 27.64
C PHE A 12 14.23 -18.40 26.17
N SER A 13 13.99 -19.65 25.81
CA SER A 13 13.95 -20.11 24.43
C SER A 13 12.79 -19.51 23.64
N GLU A 14 11.64 -19.31 24.29
CA GLU A 14 10.49 -18.61 23.68
C GLU A 14 10.78 -17.13 23.48
N ARG A 15 11.32 -16.44 24.47
CA ARG A 15 11.71 -15.01 24.32
C ARG A 15 12.83 -14.82 23.30
N LEU A 16 13.77 -15.77 23.21
CA LEU A 16 14.82 -15.72 22.20
C LEU A 16 14.27 -15.92 20.80
N ARG A 17 13.29 -16.82 20.63
CA ARG A 17 12.56 -16.98 19.34
C ARG A 17 11.73 -15.76 19.01
N GLU A 18 11.03 -15.17 19.98
CA GLU A 18 10.28 -13.92 19.79
C GLU A 18 11.22 -12.77 19.42
N TRP A 19 12.38 -12.68 20.05
CA TRP A 19 13.40 -11.68 19.74
C TRP A 19 14.02 -11.92 18.34
N GLN A 20 14.36 -13.16 17.99
CA GLN A 20 14.86 -13.52 16.67
C GLN A 20 13.81 -13.30 15.58
N ASN A 21 12.55 -13.64 15.85
CA ASN A 21 11.45 -13.37 14.92
C ASN A 21 11.20 -11.86 14.76
N GLY A 22 11.27 -11.09 15.85
CA GLY A 22 11.14 -9.64 15.82
C GLY A 22 12.31 -8.94 15.12
N ALA A 23 13.55 -9.48 15.24
CA ALA A 23 14.71 -8.96 14.51
C ALA A 23 14.60 -9.28 13.00
N ALA A 24 14.18 -10.49 12.65
CA ALA A 24 13.93 -10.87 11.24
C ALA A 24 12.79 -10.07 10.61
N ASP A 25 11.77 -9.69 11.39
CA ASP A 25 10.67 -8.84 10.93
C ASP A 25 11.13 -7.43 10.53
N ASN A 26 12.15 -6.88 11.19
CA ASN A 26 12.64 -5.53 10.90
C ASN A 26 13.46 -5.44 9.60
N ASP A 27 13.97 -6.56 9.12
CA ASP A 27 14.84 -6.63 7.95
C ASP A 27 14.10 -7.04 6.67
N THR A 28 12.86 -7.51 6.81
CA THR A 28 12.03 -7.99 5.68
C THR A 28 10.87 -7.04 5.44
N GLU A 29 10.81 -6.48 4.25
CA GLU A 29 9.75 -5.59 3.80
C GLU A 29 8.93 -6.25 2.70
N LEU A 30 7.61 -6.17 2.79
CA LEU A 30 6.71 -6.45 1.67
C LEU A 30 6.59 -5.18 0.83
N VAL A 31 6.78 -5.32 -0.47
CA VAL A 31 6.71 -4.21 -1.43
C VAL A 31 5.60 -4.49 -2.43
N LEU A 32 4.64 -3.60 -2.50
CA LEU A 32 3.61 -3.57 -3.54
C LEU A 32 3.96 -2.49 -4.54
N ARG A 33 4.12 -2.86 -5.82
CA ARG A 33 4.42 -1.92 -6.89
C ARG A 33 3.32 -1.92 -7.94
N ILE A 34 2.79 -0.76 -8.24
CA ILE A 34 1.85 -0.57 -9.34
C ILE A 34 2.63 -0.31 -10.62
N HIS A 35 2.33 -1.10 -11.64
CA HIS A 35 2.83 -0.95 -13.00
C HIS A 35 1.74 -0.40 -13.91
N GLU A 36 2.12 0.54 -14.77
CA GLU A 36 1.23 1.08 -15.78
C GLU A 36 0.84 -0.01 -16.79
N PRO A 37 -0.35 0.12 -17.40
CA PRO A 37 -0.79 -0.79 -18.45
C PRO A 37 0.19 -0.85 -19.61
N LEU A 38 0.35 -2.04 -20.17
CA LEU A 38 1.11 -2.21 -21.40
C LEU A 38 0.25 -1.79 -22.62
N PRO A 39 0.87 -1.37 -23.73
CA PRO A 39 0.14 -0.99 -24.95
C PRO A 39 -0.81 -2.09 -25.45
N ASP A 40 -0.45 -3.35 -25.25
CA ASP A 40 -1.24 -4.51 -25.67
C ASP A 40 -2.38 -4.85 -24.70
N THR A 41 -2.34 -4.31 -23.48
CA THR A 41 -3.33 -4.55 -22.42
C THR A 41 -3.67 -3.25 -21.69
N PRO A 42 -4.25 -2.26 -22.38
CA PRO A 42 -4.43 -0.89 -21.88
C PRO A 42 -5.36 -0.78 -20.66
N ASP A 43 -6.22 -1.77 -20.44
CA ASP A 43 -7.21 -1.78 -19.37
C ASP A 43 -6.69 -2.45 -18.08
N TRP A 44 -5.48 -3.03 -18.12
CA TRP A 44 -4.94 -3.84 -17.03
C TRP A 44 -3.68 -3.25 -16.43
N TRP A 45 -3.75 -2.93 -15.15
CA TRP A 45 -2.65 -2.48 -14.33
C TRP A 45 -2.02 -3.67 -13.61
N GLY A 46 -0.69 -3.72 -13.59
CA GLY A 46 0.02 -4.74 -12.81
C GLY A 46 0.16 -4.32 -11.35
N LEU A 47 -0.09 -5.23 -10.42
CA LEU A 47 0.33 -5.14 -9.03
C LEU A 47 1.37 -6.23 -8.78
N GLU A 48 2.63 -5.84 -8.71
CA GLU A 48 3.75 -6.71 -8.33
C GLU A 48 3.79 -6.82 -6.80
N VAL A 49 3.88 -8.04 -6.31
CA VAL A 49 4.03 -8.35 -4.88
C VAL A 49 5.42 -8.95 -4.67
N SER A 50 6.31 -8.18 -4.08
CA SER A 50 7.71 -8.54 -3.92
C SER A 50 8.19 -8.36 -2.47
N VAL A 51 9.32 -8.97 -2.16
CA VAL A 51 9.96 -8.95 -0.85
C VAL A 51 11.31 -8.28 -0.97
N ARG A 52 11.64 -7.39 -0.07
CA ARG A 52 12.96 -6.78 0.04
C ARG A 52 13.56 -7.11 1.39
N VAL A 53 14.75 -7.69 1.41
CA VAL A 53 15.50 -8.03 2.62
C VAL A 53 16.68 -7.08 2.78
N LEU A 54 16.84 -6.47 3.95
CA LEU A 54 17.98 -5.59 4.31
C LEU A 54 18.26 -4.47 3.29
N GLY A 55 17.22 -3.90 2.65
CA GLY A 55 17.40 -2.86 1.65
C GLY A 55 17.97 -3.35 0.31
N GLY A 56 18.02 -4.67 0.09
CA GLY A 56 18.38 -5.31 -1.16
C GLY A 56 17.40 -5.01 -2.30
N ALA A 57 17.60 -5.64 -3.45
CA ALA A 57 16.64 -5.58 -4.54
C ALA A 57 15.34 -6.34 -4.16
N PRO A 58 14.17 -5.85 -4.56
CA PRO A 58 12.94 -6.62 -4.39
C PRO A 58 12.98 -7.91 -5.21
N GLU A 59 12.57 -9.02 -4.59
CA GLU A 59 12.42 -10.32 -5.21
C GLU A 59 10.95 -10.76 -5.17
N PRO A 60 10.46 -11.54 -6.14
CA PRO A 60 9.06 -11.95 -6.17
C PRO A 60 8.70 -12.79 -4.94
N LEU A 61 7.47 -12.64 -4.43
CA LEU A 61 6.97 -13.41 -3.29
C LEU A 61 6.67 -14.86 -3.72
N ILE A 62 7.73 -15.63 -3.93
CA ILE A 62 7.70 -17.05 -4.35
C ILE A 62 8.59 -17.84 -3.39
N PRO A 63 8.14 -19.03 -2.89
CA PRO A 63 8.92 -19.82 -1.92
C PRO A 63 10.32 -20.22 -2.39
N SER A 64 10.54 -20.35 -3.71
CA SER A 64 11.83 -20.72 -4.30
C SER A 64 12.78 -19.53 -4.52
N ALA A 65 12.30 -18.30 -4.43
CA ALA A 65 13.08 -17.10 -4.71
C ALA A 65 13.72 -16.50 -3.44
N ILE A 66 13.14 -16.75 -2.28
CA ILE A 66 13.54 -16.14 -1.00
C ILE A 66 13.69 -17.20 0.08
N ASP A 67 14.42 -16.89 1.15
CA ASP A 67 14.57 -17.80 2.29
C ASP A 67 13.24 -17.98 3.06
N ALA A 68 13.13 -19.09 3.79
CA ALA A 68 11.89 -19.48 4.44
C ALA A 68 11.42 -18.51 5.53
N ALA A 69 12.34 -17.82 6.23
CA ALA A 69 11.99 -16.86 7.29
C ALA A 69 11.41 -15.58 6.66
N SER A 70 12.09 -15.04 5.64
CA SER A 70 11.61 -13.88 4.88
C SER A 70 10.29 -14.16 4.16
N TYR A 71 10.13 -15.37 3.59
CA TYR A 71 8.86 -15.79 2.98
C TYR A 71 7.72 -15.81 4.01
N THR A 72 7.95 -16.37 5.19
CA THR A 72 6.94 -16.42 6.25
C THR A 72 6.55 -15.03 6.72
N THR A 73 7.53 -14.14 6.93
CA THR A 73 7.29 -12.74 7.32
C THR A 73 6.51 -11.98 6.25
N ALA A 74 6.93 -12.09 4.99
CA ALA A 74 6.26 -11.43 3.87
C ALA A 74 4.84 -11.92 3.65
N THR A 75 4.61 -13.24 3.75
CA THR A 75 3.25 -13.82 3.66
C THR A 75 2.34 -13.30 4.77
N ARG A 76 2.86 -13.14 5.99
CA ARG A 76 2.11 -12.55 7.10
C ARG A 76 1.78 -11.07 6.84
N LEU A 77 2.73 -10.29 6.28
CA LEU A 77 2.49 -8.90 5.90
C LEU A 77 1.47 -8.81 4.77
N TRP A 78 1.51 -9.72 3.80
CA TRP A 78 0.51 -9.83 2.74
C TRP A 78 -0.89 -10.11 3.31
N GLY A 79 -1.00 -11.06 4.25
CA GLY A 79 -2.25 -11.33 4.97
C GLY A 79 -2.80 -10.07 5.66
N ARG A 80 -1.95 -9.32 6.39
CA ARG A 80 -2.37 -8.06 7.02
C ARG A 80 -2.81 -7.00 6.00
N ALA A 81 -2.11 -6.90 4.87
CA ALA A 81 -2.48 -5.96 3.81
C ALA A 81 -3.85 -6.29 3.22
N THR A 82 -4.12 -7.56 2.94
CA THR A 82 -5.41 -8.03 2.42
C THR A 82 -6.53 -7.97 3.44
N ASP A 83 -6.24 -8.15 4.72
CA ASP A 83 -7.22 -7.93 5.81
C ASP A 83 -7.58 -6.44 5.94
N ALA A 84 -6.59 -5.54 5.83
CA ALA A 84 -6.81 -4.11 5.91
C ALA A 84 -7.53 -3.53 4.68
N TYR A 85 -7.27 -4.12 3.51
CA TYR A 85 -7.91 -3.73 2.26
C TYR A 85 -8.29 -4.98 1.43
N PRO A 86 -9.43 -5.61 1.72
CA PRO A 86 -9.87 -6.88 1.11
C PRO A 86 -10.05 -6.83 -0.42
N ALA A 87 -10.31 -5.64 -0.98
CA ALA A 87 -10.47 -5.46 -2.42
C ALA A 87 -9.21 -5.85 -3.23
N LEU A 88 -8.04 -6.01 -2.60
CA LEU A 88 -6.87 -6.61 -3.26
C LEU A 88 -7.13 -8.05 -3.70
N LEU A 89 -7.94 -8.80 -2.97
CA LEU A 89 -8.28 -10.18 -3.30
C LEU A 89 -9.30 -10.31 -4.43
N ASP A 90 -10.05 -9.24 -4.72
CA ASP A 90 -11.02 -9.18 -5.83
C ASP A 90 -10.32 -8.99 -7.19
N SER A 91 -9.02 -8.70 -7.18
CA SER A 91 -8.19 -8.58 -8.38
C SER A 91 -7.85 -9.95 -8.96
N ILE A 92 -7.49 -10.00 -10.25
CA ILE A 92 -7.18 -11.25 -10.94
C ILE A 92 -5.73 -11.64 -10.63
N PRO A 93 -5.45 -12.88 -10.14
CA PRO A 93 -4.09 -13.37 -10.03
C PRO A 93 -3.39 -13.38 -11.40
N SER A 94 -2.16 -12.89 -11.48
CA SER A 94 -1.39 -12.88 -12.72
C SER A 94 -0.86 -14.28 -13.10
N GLY A 95 -0.85 -15.20 -12.14
CA GLY A 95 -0.26 -16.53 -12.26
C GLY A 95 1.23 -16.57 -11.90
N TYR A 96 1.80 -15.47 -11.43
CA TYR A 96 3.18 -15.38 -10.96
C TYR A 96 3.22 -14.93 -9.50
N GLY A 97 3.51 -15.83 -8.59
CA GLY A 97 3.50 -15.58 -7.15
C GLY A 97 2.15 -15.00 -6.67
N GLU A 98 2.22 -13.91 -5.93
CA GLU A 98 1.06 -13.15 -5.47
C GLU A 98 0.72 -11.94 -6.35
N ASP A 99 1.38 -11.78 -7.49
CA ASP A 99 1.14 -10.69 -8.43
C ASP A 99 -0.28 -10.70 -8.96
N ARG A 100 -0.83 -9.51 -9.20
CA ARG A 100 -2.23 -9.36 -9.58
C ARG A 100 -2.43 -8.38 -10.73
N LEU A 101 -3.55 -8.54 -11.41
CA LEU A 101 -4.02 -7.60 -12.42
C LEU A 101 -5.23 -6.83 -11.88
N LEU A 102 -5.18 -5.53 -12.01
CA LEU A 102 -6.18 -4.59 -11.55
C LEU A 102 -6.81 -3.88 -12.75
N THR A 103 -8.10 -3.66 -12.72
CA THR A 103 -8.76 -2.72 -13.64
C THR A 103 -8.43 -1.28 -13.25
N THR A 104 -8.64 -0.32 -14.14
CA THR A 104 -8.47 1.12 -13.85
C THR A 104 -9.31 1.56 -12.65
N THR A 105 -10.53 1.05 -12.51
CA THR A 105 -11.38 1.33 -11.34
C THR A 105 -10.77 0.81 -10.04
N GLN A 106 -10.27 -0.44 -10.05
CA GLN A 106 -9.64 -1.05 -8.86
C GLN A 106 -8.35 -0.32 -8.46
N VAL A 107 -7.51 0.06 -9.42
CA VAL A 107 -6.29 0.81 -9.10
C VAL A 107 -6.60 2.20 -8.57
N THR A 108 -7.60 2.88 -9.12
CA THR A 108 -8.05 4.19 -8.63
C THR A 108 -8.56 4.08 -7.19
N ASP A 109 -9.38 3.07 -6.89
CA ASP A 109 -9.88 2.81 -5.55
C ASP A 109 -8.74 2.47 -4.57
N PHE A 110 -7.80 1.62 -5.01
CA PHE A 110 -6.62 1.27 -4.20
C PHE A 110 -5.78 2.51 -3.86
N VAL A 111 -5.51 3.36 -4.85
CA VAL A 111 -4.68 4.57 -4.64
C VAL A 111 -5.37 5.57 -3.71
N THR A 112 -6.69 5.72 -3.83
CA THR A 112 -7.43 6.71 -3.03
C THR A 112 -7.75 6.24 -1.61
N ARG A 113 -7.96 4.96 -1.39
CA ARG A 113 -8.40 4.40 -0.11
C ARG A 113 -7.50 3.32 0.45
N GLY A 114 -6.94 2.46 -0.42
CA GLY A 114 -6.18 1.28 -0.01
C GLY A 114 -4.76 1.58 0.41
N VAL A 115 -4.07 2.50 -0.26
CA VAL A 115 -2.63 2.77 -0.06
C VAL A 115 -2.33 3.11 1.40
N ASP A 116 -3.07 4.00 2.02
CA ASP A 116 -2.83 4.41 3.40
C ASP A 116 -3.14 3.29 4.40
N LEU A 117 -4.19 2.50 4.14
CA LEU A 117 -4.55 1.34 4.98
C LEU A 117 -3.45 0.28 4.93
N VAL A 118 -2.93 -0.03 3.75
CA VAL A 118 -1.88 -1.02 3.54
C VAL A 118 -0.55 -0.54 4.12
N ARG A 119 -0.19 0.73 3.92
CA ARG A 119 1.02 1.34 4.52
C ARG A 119 0.98 1.31 6.05
N ALA A 120 -0.18 1.49 6.65
CA ALA A 120 -0.36 1.38 8.10
C ALA A 120 -0.05 -0.03 8.65
N GLN A 121 -0.04 -1.06 7.79
CA GLN A 121 0.38 -2.42 8.13
C GLN A 121 1.90 -2.66 8.00
N GLY A 122 2.68 -1.63 7.68
CA GLY A 122 4.12 -1.74 7.48
C GLY A 122 4.52 -2.20 6.08
N VAL A 123 3.62 -2.13 5.11
CA VAL A 123 3.88 -2.51 3.72
C VAL A 123 4.33 -1.29 2.91
N VAL A 124 5.37 -1.46 2.11
CA VAL A 124 5.87 -0.42 1.21
C VAL A 124 5.02 -0.41 -0.07
N VAL A 125 4.45 0.73 -0.43
CA VAL A 125 3.68 0.88 -1.67
C VAL A 125 4.40 1.85 -2.60
N MET A 126 4.77 1.36 -3.79
CA MET A 126 5.41 2.10 -4.86
C MET A 126 4.40 2.40 -5.97
N LEU A 127 4.21 3.67 -6.25
CA LEU A 127 3.32 4.16 -7.31
C LEU A 127 4.14 4.53 -8.56
N PRO A 128 3.53 4.55 -9.75
CA PRO A 128 4.17 5.03 -10.97
C PRO A 128 4.76 6.43 -10.79
N ARG A 129 5.93 6.68 -11.37
CA ARG A 129 6.63 7.98 -11.23
C ARG A 129 5.78 9.15 -11.71
N ALA A 130 4.99 8.95 -12.75
CA ALA A 130 4.10 9.97 -13.28
C ALA A 130 3.12 10.51 -12.24
N TRP A 131 2.65 9.65 -11.32
CA TRP A 131 1.70 10.03 -10.27
C TRP A 131 2.36 10.74 -9.08
N VAL A 132 3.63 10.45 -8.83
CA VAL A 132 4.40 11.10 -7.74
C VAL A 132 4.90 12.47 -8.17
N SER A 133 5.12 12.67 -9.47
CA SER A 133 5.73 13.89 -10.02
C SER A 133 4.74 14.89 -10.58
N ALA A 134 3.45 14.53 -10.70
CA ALA A 134 2.43 15.45 -11.19
C ALA A 134 2.07 16.46 -10.08
N PRO A 135 2.34 17.77 -10.26
CA PRO A 135 1.80 18.76 -9.37
C PRO A 135 0.27 18.73 -9.54
N VAL A 136 -0.45 18.40 -8.46
CA VAL A 136 -1.91 18.50 -8.43
C VAL A 136 -2.25 19.99 -8.52
N SER A 137 -2.48 20.50 -9.73
CA SER A 137 -3.01 21.84 -9.92
C SER A 137 -4.54 21.78 -9.83
N VAL A 138 -5.08 22.11 -8.69
CA VAL A 138 -6.52 22.33 -8.54
C VAL A 138 -6.84 23.70 -9.17
N ARG A 139 -7.46 23.70 -10.35
CA ARG A 139 -8.07 24.91 -10.91
C ARG A 139 -9.48 25.03 -10.36
N LEU A 140 -9.67 25.98 -9.45
CA LEU A 140 -11.00 26.35 -9.00
C LEU A 140 -11.64 27.21 -10.10
N HIS A 141 -12.57 26.67 -10.86
CA HIS A 141 -13.45 27.45 -11.74
C HIS A 141 -14.62 27.94 -10.88
N VAL A 142 -14.56 29.18 -10.46
CA VAL A 142 -15.71 29.85 -9.87
C VAL A 142 -16.50 30.44 -10.99
N THR A 143 -17.62 29.82 -11.36
CA THR A 143 -18.61 30.44 -12.25
C THR A 143 -19.36 31.47 -11.41
N PRO A 144 -19.30 32.78 -11.72
CA PRO A 144 -20.13 33.78 -11.06
C PRO A 144 -21.60 33.45 -11.28
N GLY A 145 -22.31 33.07 -10.24
CA GLY A 145 -23.76 33.08 -10.26
C GLY A 145 -24.26 34.52 -10.40
N GLU A 146 -25.46 34.71 -10.94
CA GLU A 146 -26.05 36.02 -11.29
C GLU A 146 -26.24 37.00 -10.13
N ASP A 147 -25.72 36.67 -8.90
CA ASP A 147 -25.73 37.57 -7.75
C ASP A 147 -24.34 38.18 -7.53
N GLU A 148 -24.10 39.33 -8.11
CA GLU A 148 -22.92 40.19 -7.90
C GLU A 148 -22.61 40.49 -6.41
N GLN A 149 -23.57 40.27 -5.52
CA GLN A 149 -23.47 40.52 -4.11
C GLN A 149 -22.73 39.38 -3.37
N ALA A 150 -22.85 38.14 -3.84
CA ALA A 150 -22.18 37.00 -3.27
C ALA A 150 -20.67 36.96 -3.60
N ALA A 151 -20.26 37.47 -4.75
CA ALA A 151 -18.86 37.50 -5.19
C ALA A 151 -18.01 38.48 -4.33
N ARG A 152 -18.59 39.55 -3.77
CA ARG A 152 -17.88 40.50 -2.92
C ARG A 152 -17.66 39.98 -1.49
N SER A 153 -18.49 39.07 -1.01
CA SER A 153 -18.32 38.42 0.30
C SER A 153 -17.29 37.33 0.31
N ALA A 154 -17.00 36.71 -0.83
CA ALA A 154 -16.02 35.60 -0.95
C ALA A 154 -14.55 36.08 -0.84
N VAL A 155 -14.29 37.36 -1.07
CA VAL A 155 -12.92 37.93 -1.00
C VAL A 155 -12.50 38.36 0.41
N SER A 156 -13.44 38.48 1.36
CA SER A 156 -13.18 39.03 2.67
C SER A 156 -13.22 38.04 3.85
N GLY A 157 -13.33 36.76 3.64
CA GLY A 157 -13.30 35.81 4.76
C GLY A 157 -13.46 34.36 4.27
N ALA A 158 -12.48 33.54 4.58
CA ALA A 158 -12.43 32.13 4.26
C ALA A 158 -13.60 31.34 4.86
N LYS A 159 -14.74 31.36 4.15
CA LYS A 159 -15.80 30.35 4.26
C LYS A 159 -16.21 29.98 2.86
N VAL A 160 -15.56 28.94 2.32
CA VAL A 160 -15.99 28.26 1.12
C VAL A 160 -17.29 27.53 1.46
N GLY A 161 -18.41 27.98 0.92
CA GLY A 161 -19.69 27.29 1.02
C GLY A 161 -19.64 25.96 0.25
N LEU A 162 -20.35 24.97 0.77
CA LEU A 162 -20.39 23.56 0.27
C LEU A 162 -21.02 23.40 -1.13
N ASP A 163 -21.29 24.47 -1.88
CA ASP A 163 -21.95 24.45 -3.20
C ASP A 163 -20.98 24.65 -4.37
N ALA A 164 -19.66 24.51 -4.15
CA ALA A 164 -18.70 24.53 -5.24
C ALA A 164 -18.66 23.14 -5.91
N ILE A 165 -19.20 23.05 -7.12
CA ILE A 165 -19.06 21.89 -7.99
C ILE A 165 -17.58 21.82 -8.40
N MET A 166 -16.87 20.80 -7.93
CA MET A 166 -15.50 20.50 -8.38
C MET A 166 -15.58 19.62 -9.64
N ASP A 167 -15.27 20.22 -10.79
CA ASP A 167 -15.01 19.46 -12.02
C ASP A 167 -13.54 19.03 -12.03
N TYR A 168 -13.29 17.72 -11.94
CA TYR A 168 -11.97 17.12 -12.13
C TYR A 168 -11.80 16.79 -13.62
N GLN A 169 -10.90 17.48 -14.27
CA GLN A 169 -10.37 17.07 -15.58
C GLN A 169 -8.99 16.42 -15.36
N TRP A 170 -8.89 15.20 -15.80
CA TRP A 170 -7.65 14.39 -15.83
C TRP A 170 -6.81 14.73 -17.05
#